data_7c125e998be91cc4052f6b783677d3b2
#
_entry.id   7c125e998be91cc4052f6b783677d3b2
#
_cell.length_a   1.000
_cell.length_b   1.000
_cell.length_c   1.000
_cell.angle_alpha   90.00
_cell.angle_beta   90.00
_cell.angle_gamma   90.00
#
_symmetry.space_group_name_H-M   'P 1'
#
loop_
_entity.id
_entity.type
_entity.pdbx_description
1 polymer ?
#
loop_
_entity_poly.entity_id
_entity_poly.type
_entity_poly.pdbx_seq_one_letter_code
_entity_poly.pdbx_strand_id
1 'polypeptide(L)'
;MSEKPHLNLVIIGHVDHGKSTLMGHLLYLAGAIDERTLRKYEEEAKKIGKESFKYAWVLDKLKEERERGLTIDLAFWKFETSKYYFTIIDAPGHRDFIKNMITGASQADAAVLVVSAKKGEFEAGIGPGGQTREHAYLAFTLGVSQIVVAINKMDDPSVNWSQERYQEIRNEVAQLLKEIGYKVDKIHFVPVSAWTGDNLVKKSDKMPWYDGPTLMEALDQFEVPPKPIDKPLRIPIQDVYSITGVGTVPVGRVETGVLKVGDTVVFEPAGVKGEVKSIEMHHEPLQQAVPGDNIGFNVKGVSKKDIRRGDVAGHPDKPPTVAKEFIGQIIVIWHPTSIAPGYTPVLHAHTAHVATRFAELLTKIDRRTGQIVEEKPAYLKRGDAALVKFVPTRPFVIEKYAELPQLGRFAIRDMGKTVAVGIVKEIVPAK
;
A
#
# COMPACT_ATOMS: atom_id res chain seq x y z
N MET A 1 25.74 -9.20 15.60
CA MET A 1 25.02 -7.91 15.64
C MET A 1 23.54 -8.21 15.55
N SER A 2 22.73 -7.76 16.51
CA SER A 2 21.27 -7.95 16.40
C SER A 2 20.79 -7.07 15.24
N GLU A 3 20.25 -7.69 14.21
CA GLU A 3 19.63 -6.96 13.11
C GLU A 3 18.44 -6.16 13.65
N LYS A 4 18.38 -4.89 13.27
CA LYS A 4 17.23 -4.03 13.60
C LYS A 4 15.96 -4.63 12.99
N PRO A 5 14.81 -4.55 13.67
CA PRO A 5 13.55 -4.96 13.07
C PRO A 5 13.29 -4.21 11.76
N HIS A 6 12.79 -4.94 10.77
CA HIS A 6 12.50 -4.40 9.44
C HIS A 6 11.03 -4.02 9.29
N LEU A 7 10.78 -2.84 8.74
CA LEU A 7 9.44 -2.37 8.40
C LEU A 7 9.40 -1.91 6.94
N ASN A 8 8.36 -2.28 6.24
CA ASN A 8 8.05 -1.79 4.90
C ASN A 8 7.17 -0.54 5.02
N LEU A 9 7.62 0.55 4.44
CA LEU A 9 6.99 1.87 4.52
C LEU A 9 6.55 2.33 3.13
N VAL A 10 5.29 2.70 2.97
CA VAL A 10 4.79 3.32 1.73
C VAL A 10 4.58 4.82 1.94
N ILE A 11 4.99 5.60 0.95
CA ILE A 11 4.76 7.05 0.93
C ILE A 11 3.58 7.32 -0.01
N ILE A 12 2.52 7.87 0.52
CA ILE A 12 1.26 8.11 -0.22
C ILE A 12 0.83 9.57 -0.12
N GLY A 13 -0.05 9.99 -1.00
CA GLY A 13 -0.59 11.35 -1.05
C GLY A 13 -0.92 11.80 -2.47
N HIS A 14 -1.49 12.97 -2.59
CA HIS A 14 -1.88 13.55 -3.87
C HIS A 14 -0.66 13.97 -4.69
N VAL A 15 -0.79 14.00 -6.01
CA VAL A 15 0.24 14.50 -6.93
C VAL A 15 0.63 15.95 -6.54
N ASP A 16 1.89 16.29 -6.71
CA ASP A 16 2.46 17.61 -6.40
C ASP A 16 2.46 18.02 -4.91
N HIS A 17 2.06 17.15 -3.99
CA HIS A 17 2.14 17.42 -2.55
C HIS A 17 3.55 17.25 -1.97
N GLY A 18 4.52 16.83 -2.80
CA GLY A 18 5.92 16.78 -2.43
C GLY A 18 6.42 15.44 -1.89
N LYS A 19 5.78 14.32 -2.24
CA LYS A 19 6.21 12.97 -1.82
C LYS A 19 7.64 12.65 -2.22
N SER A 20 7.99 12.85 -3.48
CA SER A 20 9.33 12.56 -3.99
C SER A 20 10.40 13.45 -3.36
N THR A 21 10.11 14.73 -3.18
CA THR A 21 11.01 15.66 -2.48
C THR A 21 11.19 15.26 -1.02
N LEU A 22 10.12 14.90 -0.33
CA LEU A 22 10.19 14.42 1.05
C LEU A 22 11.03 13.16 1.16
N MET A 23 10.78 12.18 0.31
CA MET A 23 11.49 10.91 0.31
C MET A 23 12.97 11.10 0.00
N GLY A 24 13.31 11.88 -1.03
CA GLY A 24 14.68 12.16 -1.42
C GLY A 24 15.46 12.89 -0.31
N HIS A 25 14.87 13.90 0.30
CA HIS A 25 15.50 14.65 1.40
C HIS A 25 15.66 13.80 2.66
N LEU A 26 14.63 13.01 2.99
CA LEU A 26 14.71 12.10 4.13
C LEU A 26 15.82 11.05 3.96
N LEU A 27 15.93 10.44 2.78
CA LEU A 27 17.01 9.50 2.45
C LEU A 27 18.39 10.14 2.54
N TYR A 28 18.52 11.38 2.06
CA TYR A 28 19.78 12.12 2.17
C TYR A 28 20.15 12.38 3.64
N LEU A 29 19.23 12.89 4.45
CA LEU A 29 19.46 13.16 5.86
C LEU A 29 19.71 11.89 6.69
N ALA A 30 19.13 10.76 6.26
CA ALA A 30 19.38 9.45 6.88
C ALA A 30 20.69 8.79 6.42
N GLY A 31 21.45 9.43 5.52
CA GLY A 31 22.73 8.91 5.03
C GLY A 31 22.61 7.85 3.93
N ALA A 32 21.41 7.59 3.41
CA ALA A 32 21.21 6.63 2.33
C ALA A 32 21.60 7.15 0.94
N ILE A 33 21.69 8.47 0.78
CA ILE A 33 22.22 9.14 -0.40
C ILE A 33 23.44 9.96 0.04
N ASP A 34 24.59 9.72 -0.56
CA ASP A 34 25.79 10.45 -0.20
C ASP A 34 25.80 11.88 -0.78
N GLU A 35 26.59 12.77 -0.14
CA GLU A 35 26.67 14.17 -0.53
C GLU A 35 27.22 14.38 -1.96
N ARG A 36 28.12 13.51 -2.39
CA ARG A 36 28.71 13.56 -3.72
C ARG A 36 27.68 13.30 -4.81
N THR A 37 26.84 12.28 -4.62
CA THR A 37 25.74 11.93 -5.51
C THR A 37 24.70 13.05 -5.56
N LEU A 38 24.36 13.61 -4.40
CA LEU A 38 23.43 14.74 -4.34
C LEU A 38 23.95 15.96 -5.11
N ARG A 39 25.22 16.34 -4.93
CA ARG A 39 25.83 17.47 -5.66
C ARG A 39 25.87 17.24 -7.16
N LYS A 40 26.22 16.05 -7.59
CA LYS A 40 26.26 15.70 -9.03
C LYS A 40 24.90 15.97 -9.70
N TYR A 41 23.82 15.45 -9.11
CA TYR A 41 22.48 15.60 -9.68
C TYR A 41 21.88 16.99 -9.45
N GLU A 42 22.28 17.69 -8.40
CA GLU A 42 21.94 19.10 -8.18
C GLU A 42 22.50 19.98 -9.31
N GLU A 43 23.75 19.78 -9.72
CA GLU A 43 24.36 20.49 -10.86
C GLU A 43 23.64 20.16 -12.17
N GLU A 44 23.26 18.92 -12.39
CA GLU A 44 22.48 18.53 -13.57
C GLU A 44 21.10 19.21 -13.57
N ALA A 45 20.42 19.27 -12.43
CA ALA A 45 19.13 19.94 -12.29
C ALA A 45 19.22 21.44 -12.59
N LYS A 46 20.31 22.10 -12.15
CA LYS A 46 20.59 23.51 -12.47
C LYS A 46 20.70 23.76 -13.96
N LYS A 47 21.43 22.90 -14.67
CA LYS A 47 21.62 23.02 -16.12
C LYS A 47 20.30 22.99 -16.92
N ILE A 48 19.28 22.32 -16.40
CA ILE A 48 17.98 22.15 -17.07
C ILE A 48 16.86 22.98 -16.41
N GLY A 49 17.21 23.89 -15.47
CA GLY A 49 16.24 24.78 -14.80
C GLY A 49 15.32 24.10 -13.82
N LYS A 50 15.69 22.95 -13.26
CA LYS A 50 14.89 22.19 -12.29
C LYS A 50 15.47 22.24 -10.87
N GLU A 51 16.12 23.32 -10.49
CA GLU A 51 16.73 23.48 -9.15
C GLU A 51 15.72 23.27 -8.01
N SER A 52 14.49 23.75 -8.17
CA SER A 52 13.44 23.64 -7.17
C SER A 52 12.97 22.20 -6.89
N PHE A 53 13.39 21.25 -7.72
CA PHE A 53 13.02 19.83 -7.63
C PHE A 53 14.23 18.92 -7.41
N LYS A 54 15.33 19.45 -6.87
CA LYS A 54 16.61 18.71 -6.78
C LYS A 54 16.48 17.31 -6.13
N TYR A 55 15.77 17.19 -5.03
CA TYR A 55 15.63 15.89 -4.34
C TYR A 55 14.79 14.90 -5.16
N ALA A 56 13.71 15.37 -5.76
CA ALA A 56 12.90 14.55 -6.66
C ALA A 56 13.71 14.14 -7.90
N TRP A 57 14.46 15.06 -8.47
CA TRP A 57 15.34 14.80 -9.61
C TRP A 57 16.43 13.76 -9.30
N VAL A 58 17.09 13.89 -8.14
CA VAL A 58 18.09 12.91 -7.68
C VAL A 58 17.47 11.53 -7.56
N LEU A 59 16.27 11.45 -7.00
CA LEU A 59 15.55 10.21 -6.86
C LEU A 59 15.20 9.57 -8.21
N ASP A 60 14.70 10.37 -9.16
CA ASP A 60 14.37 9.91 -10.51
C ASP A 60 15.61 9.41 -11.25
N LYS A 61 16.73 10.10 -11.14
CA LYS A 61 18.01 9.69 -11.74
C LYS A 61 18.54 8.39 -11.18
N LEU A 62 18.45 8.24 -9.86
CA LEU A 62 18.84 6.99 -9.20
C LEU A 62 17.95 5.82 -9.59
N LYS A 63 16.66 6.06 -9.82
CA LYS A 63 15.75 5.04 -10.38
C LYS A 63 16.17 4.62 -11.78
N GLU A 64 16.43 5.58 -12.67
CA GLU A 64 16.91 5.30 -14.05
C GLU A 64 18.20 4.47 -14.05
N GLU A 65 19.16 4.78 -13.18
CA GLU A 65 20.42 4.04 -13.05
C GLU A 65 20.19 2.59 -12.58
N ARG A 66 19.25 2.39 -11.67
CA ARG A 66 18.87 1.04 -11.20
C ARG A 66 18.14 0.23 -12.25
N GLU A 67 17.25 0.85 -13.01
CA GLU A 67 16.52 0.19 -14.12
C GLU A 67 17.45 -0.25 -15.26
N ARG A 68 18.53 0.49 -15.49
CA ARG A 68 19.56 0.14 -16.49
C ARG A 68 20.54 -0.92 -16.01
N GLY A 69 20.73 -1.05 -14.72
CA GLY A 69 21.53 -2.11 -14.14
C GLY A 69 20.67 -3.35 -13.87
N LEU A 70 20.80 -4.35 -14.66
CA LEU A 70 20.34 -5.77 -14.66
C LEU A 70 19.80 -6.39 -13.34
N THR A 71 19.39 -5.63 -12.35
CA THR A 71 18.77 -6.12 -11.14
C THR A 71 17.27 -5.91 -11.20
N ILE A 72 16.56 -7.01 -11.18
CA ILE A 72 15.10 -7.15 -11.12
C ILE A 72 14.54 -6.69 -9.74
N ASP A 73 15.32 -5.95 -8.97
CA ASP A 73 14.82 -5.38 -7.73
C ASP A 73 13.91 -4.20 -8.07
N LEU A 74 12.62 -4.36 -7.83
CA LEU A 74 11.72 -3.24 -7.60
C LEU A 74 12.49 -2.23 -6.75
N ALA A 75 12.60 -0.98 -7.22
CA ALA A 75 13.46 0.03 -6.62
C ALA A 75 13.03 0.34 -5.18
N PHE A 76 13.43 -0.53 -4.27
CA PHE A 76 13.24 -0.30 -2.84
C PHE A 76 14.37 0.59 -2.32
N TRP A 77 14.00 1.72 -1.77
CA TRP A 77 14.90 2.57 -1.05
C TRP A 77 14.99 2.10 0.40
N LYS A 78 16.21 2.04 0.92
CA LYS A 78 16.47 1.54 2.28
C LYS A 78 17.13 2.61 3.12
N PHE A 79 16.70 2.75 4.36
CA PHE A 79 17.37 3.60 5.34
C PHE A 79 17.21 3.04 6.74
N GLU A 80 18.09 3.45 7.63
CA GLU A 80 18.05 3.04 9.03
C GLU A 80 17.78 4.23 9.94
N THR A 81 17.01 3.96 10.99
CA THR A 81 16.90 4.85 12.14
C THR A 81 17.63 4.24 13.33
N SER A 82 17.58 4.86 14.50
CA SER A 82 18.11 4.25 15.71
C SER A 82 17.45 2.93 16.09
N LYS A 83 16.18 2.73 15.70
CA LYS A 83 15.35 1.59 16.11
C LYS A 83 15.10 0.59 15.00
N TYR A 84 14.84 1.06 13.78
CA TYR A 84 14.37 0.25 12.68
C TYR A 84 15.22 0.34 11.42
N TYR A 85 15.06 -0.68 10.61
CA TYR A 85 15.49 -0.71 9.22
C TYR A 85 14.25 -0.60 8.33
N PHE A 86 14.17 0.48 7.55
CA PHE A 86 13.02 0.74 6.68
C PHE A 86 13.33 0.44 5.23
N THR A 87 12.39 -0.19 4.55
CA THR A 87 12.34 -0.24 3.09
C THR A 87 11.19 0.63 2.62
N ILE A 88 11.47 1.63 1.80
CA ILE A 88 10.44 2.50 1.23
C ILE A 88 9.93 1.87 -0.05
N ILE A 89 8.62 1.70 -0.12
CA ILE A 89 7.89 1.29 -1.32
C ILE A 89 7.36 2.56 -1.96
N ASP A 90 7.81 2.84 -3.19
CA ASP A 90 7.34 4.01 -3.92
C ASP A 90 5.92 3.77 -4.45
N ALA A 91 4.99 4.60 -4.04
CA ALA A 91 3.64 4.62 -4.57
C ALA A 91 3.47 5.89 -5.40
N PRO A 92 3.49 5.79 -6.74
CA PRO A 92 3.33 6.96 -7.60
C PRO A 92 2.00 7.68 -7.33
N GLY A 93 2.03 9.00 -7.25
CA GLY A 93 0.85 9.81 -7.01
C GLY A 93 -0.04 10.03 -8.23
N HIS A 94 0.39 9.63 -9.40
CA HIS A 94 -0.36 9.81 -10.63
C HIS A 94 -1.49 8.79 -10.77
N ARG A 95 -2.64 9.23 -11.26
CA ARG A 95 -3.84 8.36 -11.40
C ARG A 95 -3.58 7.09 -12.20
N ASP A 96 -2.77 7.19 -13.25
CA ASP A 96 -2.47 6.06 -14.13
C ASP A 96 -1.61 4.99 -13.47
N PHE A 97 -0.94 5.32 -12.37
CA PHE A 97 -0.08 4.43 -11.60
C PHE A 97 -0.74 3.83 -10.37
N ILE A 98 -2.04 4.02 -10.22
CA ILE A 98 -2.75 3.57 -9.00
C ILE A 98 -2.69 2.05 -8.79
N LYS A 99 -2.57 1.27 -9.87
CA LYS A 99 -2.35 -0.18 -9.78
C LYS A 99 -1.04 -0.51 -9.05
N ASN A 100 0.01 0.25 -9.35
CA ASN A 100 1.30 0.09 -8.68
C ASN A 100 1.23 0.51 -7.21
N MET A 101 0.48 1.56 -6.91
CA MET A 101 0.23 1.99 -5.54
C MET A 101 -0.53 0.92 -4.75
N ILE A 102 -1.56 0.32 -5.33
CA ILE A 102 -2.29 -0.80 -4.71
C ILE A 102 -1.33 -1.95 -4.41
N THR A 103 -0.50 -2.34 -5.37
CA THR A 103 0.50 -3.40 -5.18
C THR A 103 1.54 -3.01 -4.14
N GLY A 104 2.04 -1.77 -4.18
CA GLY A 104 3.00 -1.27 -3.21
C GLY A 104 2.42 -1.22 -1.80
N ALA A 105 1.25 -0.64 -1.62
CA ALA A 105 0.60 -0.53 -0.31
C ALA A 105 0.27 -1.89 0.30
N SER A 106 -0.10 -2.89 -0.51
CA SER A 106 -0.39 -4.25 -0.01
C SER A 106 0.85 -4.93 0.61
N GLN A 107 2.04 -4.42 0.35
CA GLN A 107 3.29 -4.93 0.92
C GLN A 107 3.79 -4.09 2.10
N ALA A 108 3.14 -2.99 2.44
CA ALA A 108 3.58 -2.07 3.46
C ALA A 108 3.07 -2.43 4.86
N ASP A 109 3.92 -2.21 5.86
CA ASP A 109 3.57 -2.35 7.27
C ASP A 109 3.04 -1.04 7.85
N ALA A 110 3.48 0.08 7.29
CA ALA A 110 3.13 1.43 7.70
C ALA A 110 3.14 2.40 6.52
N ALA A 111 2.51 3.53 6.68
CA ALA A 111 2.44 4.56 5.65
C ALA A 111 2.80 5.95 6.18
N VAL A 112 3.39 6.76 5.31
CA VAL A 112 3.46 8.21 5.48
C VAL A 112 2.50 8.84 4.49
N LEU A 113 1.48 9.50 4.99
CA LEU A 113 0.57 10.29 4.17
C LEU A 113 1.10 11.73 4.09
N VAL A 114 1.48 12.14 2.88
CA VAL A 114 1.99 13.49 2.63
C VAL A 114 0.85 14.36 2.13
N VAL A 115 0.54 15.42 2.85
CA VAL A 115 -0.46 16.43 2.46
C VAL A 115 0.20 17.79 2.35
N SER A 116 -0.16 18.55 1.32
CA SER A 116 0.36 19.91 1.14
C SER A 116 -0.42 20.90 1.98
N ALA A 117 0.29 21.77 2.69
CA ALA A 117 -0.33 22.90 3.40
C ALA A 117 -0.63 24.08 2.48
N LYS A 118 -0.03 24.11 1.28
CA LYS A 118 -0.24 25.20 0.33
C LYS A 118 -1.71 25.34 -0.01
N LYS A 119 -2.19 26.60 0.05
CA LYS A 119 -3.60 26.92 -0.26
C LYS A 119 -3.94 26.51 -1.69
N GLY A 120 -5.05 25.82 -1.84
CA GLY A 120 -5.51 25.26 -3.11
C GLY A 120 -5.03 23.80 -3.34
N GLU A 121 -3.81 23.47 -2.99
CA GLU A 121 -3.29 22.09 -3.15
C GLU A 121 -3.89 21.13 -2.13
N PHE A 122 -3.98 21.54 -0.86
CA PHE A 122 -4.61 20.72 0.18
C PHE A 122 -6.06 20.39 -0.17
N GLU A 123 -6.82 21.42 -0.53
CA GLU A 123 -8.23 21.30 -0.86
C GLU A 123 -8.46 20.38 -2.08
N ALA A 124 -7.59 20.45 -3.08
CA ALA A 124 -7.64 19.58 -4.25
C ALA A 124 -7.39 18.10 -3.88
N GLY A 125 -6.47 17.84 -2.97
CA GLY A 125 -6.12 16.48 -2.56
C GLY A 125 -7.17 15.82 -1.68
N ILE A 126 -7.76 16.55 -0.74
CA ILE A 126 -8.72 16.00 0.22
C ILE A 126 -10.16 16.04 -0.30
N GLY A 127 -10.42 16.82 -1.32
CA GLY A 127 -11.74 16.95 -1.93
C GLY A 127 -12.22 15.65 -2.61
N PRO A 128 -13.48 15.67 -3.06
CA PRO A 128 -14.05 14.53 -3.78
C PRO A 128 -13.25 14.14 -5.02
N GLY A 129 -12.86 12.87 -5.11
CA GLY A 129 -12.01 12.36 -6.18
C GLY A 129 -10.53 12.78 -6.05
N GLY A 130 -10.13 13.43 -4.98
CA GLY A 130 -8.74 13.75 -4.66
C GLY A 130 -7.95 12.53 -4.22
N GLN A 131 -6.67 12.49 -4.55
CA GLN A 131 -5.81 11.35 -4.27
C GLN A 131 -5.46 11.19 -2.78
N THR A 132 -5.50 12.26 -1.99
CA THR A 132 -5.29 12.18 -0.53
C THR A 132 -6.33 11.27 0.11
N ARG A 133 -7.60 11.50 -0.19
CA ARG A 133 -8.72 10.68 0.29
C ARG A 133 -8.63 9.25 -0.24
N GLU A 134 -8.38 9.11 -1.54
CA GLU A 134 -8.29 7.81 -2.21
C GLU A 134 -7.16 6.95 -1.65
N HIS A 135 -5.96 7.50 -1.51
CA HIS A 135 -4.79 6.80 -1.00
C HIS A 135 -4.98 6.37 0.46
N ALA A 136 -5.57 7.21 1.29
CA ALA A 136 -5.85 6.87 2.69
C ALA A 136 -6.83 5.68 2.81
N TYR A 137 -7.89 5.67 2.01
CA TYR A 137 -8.83 4.55 1.94
C TYR A 137 -8.16 3.27 1.47
N LEU A 138 -7.36 3.36 0.40
CA LEU A 138 -6.65 2.20 -0.15
C LEU A 138 -5.65 1.61 0.84
N ALA A 139 -4.88 2.46 1.49
CA ALA A 139 -3.90 2.02 2.48
C ALA A 139 -4.57 1.23 3.62
N PHE A 140 -5.67 1.76 4.16
CA PHE A 140 -6.43 1.07 5.19
C PHE A 140 -7.01 -0.26 4.70
N THR A 141 -7.63 -0.25 3.52
CA THR A 141 -8.23 -1.44 2.91
C THR A 141 -7.20 -2.54 2.66
N LEU A 142 -6.00 -2.15 2.22
CA LEU A 142 -4.90 -3.08 1.93
C LEU A 142 -4.11 -3.50 3.18
N GLY A 143 -4.55 -3.12 4.36
CA GLY A 143 -4.00 -3.63 5.60
C GLY A 143 -2.94 -2.77 6.26
N VAL A 144 -2.71 -1.56 5.77
CA VAL A 144 -1.79 -0.61 6.40
C VAL A 144 -2.49 0.03 7.59
N SER A 145 -2.25 -0.49 8.79
CA SER A 145 -2.93 -0.05 10.01
C SER A 145 -2.24 1.11 10.73
N GLN A 146 -0.99 1.36 10.42
CA GLN A 146 -0.18 2.41 11.05
C GLN A 146 0.15 3.50 10.04
N ILE A 147 -0.07 4.75 10.43
CA ILE A 147 0.10 5.88 9.55
C ILE A 147 0.68 7.08 10.32
N VAL A 148 1.57 7.81 9.67
CA VAL A 148 2.04 9.14 10.08
C VAL A 148 1.64 10.12 8.98
N VAL A 149 1.17 11.29 9.37
CA VAL A 149 0.81 12.35 8.42
C VAL A 149 1.91 13.40 8.43
N ALA A 150 2.51 13.64 7.27
CA ALA A 150 3.44 14.74 7.04
C ALA A 150 2.68 15.91 6.40
N ILE A 151 2.49 16.98 7.13
CA ILE A 151 1.89 18.22 6.62
C ILE A 151 3.01 19.06 6.04
N ASN A 152 3.15 18.98 4.72
CA ASN A 152 4.29 19.48 3.97
C ASN A 152 4.07 20.89 3.43
N LYS A 153 5.13 21.50 2.95
CA LYS A 153 5.14 22.85 2.38
C LYS A 153 4.77 23.93 3.37
N MET A 154 5.14 23.75 4.63
CA MET A 154 4.94 24.78 5.66
C MET A 154 5.74 26.06 5.36
N ASP A 155 6.79 25.95 4.54
CA ASP A 155 7.63 27.06 4.06
C ASP A 155 6.99 27.86 2.93
N ASP A 156 5.92 27.35 2.30
CA ASP A 156 5.27 28.07 1.20
C ASP A 156 4.79 29.45 1.64
N PRO A 157 4.98 30.51 0.83
CA PRO A 157 4.55 31.86 1.17
C PRO A 157 3.08 31.99 1.55
N SER A 158 2.20 31.15 0.99
CA SER A 158 0.79 31.13 1.35
C SER A 158 0.51 30.54 2.74
N VAL A 159 1.49 29.85 3.33
CA VAL A 159 1.40 29.19 4.64
C VAL A 159 2.26 29.90 5.67
N ASN A 160 3.50 30.19 5.33
CA ASN A 160 4.47 30.91 6.16
C ASN A 160 4.55 30.37 7.59
N TRP A 161 4.74 29.04 7.72
CA TRP A 161 4.92 28.36 9.00
C TRP A 161 3.73 28.52 9.99
N SER A 162 2.54 28.74 9.48
CA SER A 162 1.32 29.07 10.25
C SER A 162 0.82 27.91 11.11
N GLN A 163 0.72 28.15 12.41
CA GLN A 163 0.09 27.23 13.34
C GLN A 163 -1.40 27.03 13.03
N GLU A 164 -2.10 28.09 12.68
CA GLU A 164 -3.54 28.03 12.34
C GLU A 164 -3.78 27.15 11.12
N ARG A 165 -2.95 27.30 10.09
CA ARG A 165 -3.05 26.46 8.88
C ARG A 165 -2.76 24.99 9.19
N TYR A 166 -1.75 24.75 9.99
CA TYR A 166 -1.44 23.39 10.46
C TYR A 166 -2.63 22.78 11.20
N GLN A 167 -3.24 23.50 12.15
CA GLN A 167 -4.36 22.98 12.92
C GLN A 167 -5.59 22.71 12.05
N GLU A 168 -5.89 23.59 11.11
CA GLU A 168 -6.97 23.42 10.14
C GLU A 168 -6.80 22.11 9.36
N ILE A 169 -5.62 21.88 8.79
CA ILE A 169 -5.32 20.70 8.00
C ILE A 169 -5.31 19.45 8.87
N ARG A 170 -4.68 19.53 10.05
CA ARG A 170 -4.66 18.43 11.02
C ARG A 170 -6.07 17.97 11.37
N ASN A 171 -6.97 18.90 11.65
CA ASN A 171 -8.34 18.58 12.01
C ASN A 171 -9.10 17.90 10.88
N GLU A 172 -8.97 18.40 9.65
CA GLU A 172 -9.62 17.78 8.48
C GLU A 172 -9.08 16.40 8.14
N VAL A 173 -7.76 16.24 8.15
CA VAL A 173 -7.13 14.93 7.90
C VAL A 173 -7.46 13.93 9.01
N ALA A 174 -7.45 14.37 10.27
CA ALA A 174 -7.84 13.54 11.41
C ALA A 174 -9.28 13.05 11.28
N GLN A 175 -10.20 13.92 10.88
CA GLN A 175 -11.60 13.54 10.65
C GLN A 175 -11.72 12.51 9.52
N LEU A 176 -11.02 12.73 8.41
CA LEU A 176 -10.98 11.77 7.31
C LEU A 176 -10.46 10.40 7.75
N LEU A 177 -9.34 10.35 8.45
CA LEU A 177 -8.72 9.11 8.92
C LEU A 177 -9.59 8.38 9.93
N LYS A 178 -10.28 9.11 10.80
CA LYS A 178 -11.24 8.55 11.76
C LYS A 178 -12.43 7.91 11.04
N GLU A 179 -12.98 8.56 10.04
CA GLU A 179 -14.08 8.03 9.21
C GLU A 179 -13.68 6.74 8.48
N ILE A 180 -12.43 6.66 8.05
CA ILE A 180 -11.89 5.45 7.38
C ILE A 180 -11.78 4.29 8.37
N GLY A 181 -11.43 4.55 9.62
CA GLY A 181 -11.29 3.53 10.66
C GLY A 181 -9.98 3.55 11.42
N TYR A 182 -9.10 4.51 11.14
CA TYR A 182 -7.85 4.67 11.89
C TYR A 182 -8.10 5.20 13.30
N LYS A 183 -7.27 4.77 14.24
CA LYS A 183 -7.25 5.30 15.62
C LYS A 183 -6.42 6.59 15.66
N VAL A 184 -7.09 7.72 15.53
CA VAL A 184 -6.46 9.04 15.36
C VAL A 184 -5.59 9.45 16.55
N ASP A 185 -5.92 9.01 17.75
CA ASP A 185 -5.16 9.33 18.99
C ASP A 185 -3.71 8.85 18.92
N LYS A 186 -3.43 7.84 18.11
CA LYS A 186 -2.08 7.26 17.94
C LYS A 186 -1.34 7.82 16.74
N ILE A 187 -1.94 8.72 15.96
CA ILE A 187 -1.35 9.25 14.74
C ILE A 187 -0.59 10.54 15.05
N HIS A 188 0.67 10.59 14.59
CA HIS A 188 1.46 11.81 14.60
C HIS A 188 1.21 12.62 13.33
N PHE A 189 0.91 13.90 13.51
CA PHE A 189 0.76 14.89 12.44
C PHE A 189 1.96 15.84 12.53
N VAL A 190 2.91 15.68 11.64
CA VAL A 190 4.18 16.39 11.69
C VAL A 190 4.18 17.52 10.65
N PRO A 191 4.27 18.80 11.08
CA PRO A 191 4.44 19.89 10.14
C PRO A 191 5.87 19.91 9.63
N VAL A 192 6.06 19.80 8.32
CA VAL A 192 7.39 19.69 7.71
C VAL A 192 7.54 20.61 6.51
N SER A 193 8.80 20.84 6.15
CA SER A 193 9.17 21.31 4.81
C SER A 193 10.13 20.29 4.20
N ALA A 194 9.66 19.57 3.20
CA ALA A 194 10.51 18.63 2.46
C ALA A 194 11.63 19.35 1.72
N TRP A 195 11.40 20.59 1.31
CA TRP A 195 12.37 21.41 0.61
C TRP A 195 13.54 21.83 1.51
N THR A 196 13.24 22.40 2.68
CA THR A 196 14.26 22.92 3.61
C THR A 196 14.74 21.88 4.62
N GLY A 197 14.02 20.79 4.80
CA GLY A 197 14.35 19.73 5.76
C GLY A 197 13.81 19.96 7.17
N ASP A 198 13.03 21.02 7.39
CA ASP A 198 12.48 21.36 8.70
C ASP A 198 11.57 20.23 9.21
N ASN A 199 11.82 19.80 10.44
CA ASN A 199 11.13 18.70 11.13
C ASN A 199 11.20 17.32 10.45
N LEU A 200 12.14 17.11 9.54
CA LEU A 200 12.39 15.76 9.00
C LEU A 200 13.23 14.93 9.99
N VAL A 201 14.41 15.40 10.35
CA VAL A 201 15.32 14.75 11.29
C VAL A 201 15.60 15.64 12.49
N LYS A 202 15.79 16.94 12.26
CA LYS A 202 16.01 17.94 13.29
C LYS A 202 14.77 18.78 13.49
N LYS A 203 14.51 19.16 14.73
CA LYS A 203 13.40 20.04 15.08
C LYS A 203 13.62 21.43 14.45
N SER A 204 12.55 21.96 13.85
CA SER A 204 12.56 23.27 13.22
C SER A 204 12.49 24.39 14.26
N ASP A 205 13.29 25.43 14.06
CA ASP A 205 13.18 26.69 14.82
C ASP A 205 12.15 27.65 14.23
N LYS A 206 11.64 27.34 13.04
CA LYS A 206 10.60 28.10 12.35
C LYS A 206 9.19 27.84 12.88
N MET A 207 9.00 26.71 13.57
CA MET A 207 7.74 26.27 14.12
C MET A 207 7.86 26.00 15.63
N PRO A 208 8.17 27.01 16.45
CA PRO A 208 8.37 26.83 17.90
C PRO A 208 7.09 26.41 18.63
N TRP A 209 5.94 26.60 18.02
CA TRP A 209 4.63 26.19 18.52
C TRP A 209 4.40 24.66 18.40
N TYR A 210 5.25 23.96 17.65
CA TYR A 210 5.16 22.52 17.51
C TYR A 210 6.18 21.85 18.44
N ASP A 211 5.70 21.04 19.38
CA ASP A 211 6.51 20.33 20.38
C ASP A 211 6.52 18.81 20.20
N GLY A 212 5.89 18.33 19.16
CA GLY A 212 5.83 16.90 18.83
C GLY A 212 7.11 16.34 18.19
N PRO A 213 7.11 15.07 17.80
CA PRO A 213 8.27 14.44 17.18
C PRO A 213 8.57 14.97 15.79
N THR A 214 9.83 14.89 15.37
CA THR A 214 10.21 15.01 13.95
C THR A 214 9.64 13.83 13.17
N LEU A 215 9.66 13.91 11.83
CA LEU A 215 9.18 12.79 11.00
C LEU A 215 9.96 11.50 11.31
N MET A 216 11.28 11.57 11.39
CA MET A 216 12.13 10.41 11.71
C MET A 216 11.78 9.82 13.08
N GLU A 217 11.60 10.65 14.10
CA GLU A 217 11.19 10.20 15.43
C GLU A 217 9.78 9.57 15.42
N ALA A 218 8.87 10.12 14.63
CA ALA A 218 7.52 9.57 14.48
C ALA A 218 7.54 8.18 13.82
N LEU A 219 8.42 7.97 12.84
CA LEU A 219 8.61 6.65 12.21
C LEU A 219 9.11 5.60 13.21
N ASP A 220 9.93 5.99 14.19
CA ASP A 220 10.42 5.10 15.22
C ASP A 220 9.36 4.68 16.24
N GLN A 221 8.20 5.31 16.22
CA GLN A 221 7.08 4.93 17.08
C GLN A 221 6.15 3.90 16.45
N PHE A 222 6.38 3.51 15.21
CA PHE A 222 5.69 2.36 14.63
C PHE A 222 6.03 1.08 15.38
N GLU A 223 5.07 0.18 15.42
CA GLU A 223 5.22 -1.14 16.01
C GLU A 223 5.36 -2.19 14.90
N VAL A 224 6.17 -3.21 15.16
CA VAL A 224 6.24 -4.36 14.25
C VAL A 224 4.94 -5.12 14.41
N PRO A 225 4.14 -5.30 13.33
CA PRO A 225 2.90 -6.07 13.42
C PRO A 225 3.16 -7.49 13.91
N PRO A 226 2.28 -8.07 14.73
CA PRO A 226 2.40 -9.47 15.12
C PRO A 226 2.33 -10.35 13.87
N LYS A 227 3.27 -11.30 13.77
CA LYS A 227 3.37 -12.20 12.61
C LYS A 227 2.35 -13.34 12.75
N PRO A 228 1.41 -13.51 11.80
CA PRO A 228 0.40 -14.57 11.85
C PRO A 228 0.96 -15.93 11.39
N ILE A 229 1.94 -16.45 12.14
CA ILE A 229 2.63 -17.72 11.80
C ILE A 229 1.74 -18.96 12.01
N ASP A 230 0.74 -18.88 12.87
CA ASP A 230 -0.17 -19.98 13.21
C ASP A 230 -1.36 -20.10 12.25
N LYS A 231 -1.47 -19.16 11.32
CA LYS A 231 -2.51 -19.16 10.29
C LYS A 231 -2.11 -20.05 9.11
N PRO A 232 -3.06 -20.48 8.27
CA PRO A 232 -2.73 -21.18 7.03
C PRO A 232 -1.78 -20.38 6.14
N LEU A 233 -0.88 -21.05 5.45
CA LEU A 233 0.07 -20.41 4.54
C LEU A 233 -0.67 -19.73 3.37
N ARG A 234 -0.36 -18.45 3.14
CA ARG A 234 -0.88 -17.67 2.01
C ARG A 234 0.23 -16.78 1.47
N ILE A 235 0.59 -17.01 0.21
CA ILE A 235 1.58 -16.22 -0.52
C ILE A 235 0.93 -15.76 -1.83
N PRO A 236 0.39 -14.54 -1.90
CA PRO A 236 -0.08 -13.98 -3.16
C PRO A 236 1.09 -13.80 -4.12
N ILE A 237 0.94 -14.28 -5.34
CA ILE A 237 2.00 -14.26 -6.34
C ILE A 237 1.99 -12.93 -7.10
N GLN A 238 3.12 -12.24 -7.07
CA GLN A 238 3.34 -10.96 -7.76
C GLN A 238 3.88 -11.16 -9.17
N ASP A 239 4.77 -12.13 -9.35
CA ASP A 239 5.39 -12.43 -10.62
C ASP A 239 5.93 -13.88 -10.62
N VAL A 240 6.23 -14.40 -11.80
CA VAL A 240 6.79 -15.73 -11.98
C VAL A 240 7.95 -15.65 -12.98
N TYR A 241 9.11 -16.12 -12.56
CA TYR A 241 10.31 -16.15 -13.40
C TYR A 241 10.67 -17.58 -13.75
N SER A 242 11.23 -17.75 -14.94
CA SER A 242 11.91 -18.98 -15.37
C SER A 242 13.41 -18.68 -15.43
N ILE A 243 14.16 -19.26 -14.51
CA ILE A 243 15.61 -19.01 -14.39
C ILE A 243 16.38 -20.21 -14.90
N THR A 244 17.25 -20.00 -15.88
CA THR A 244 18.09 -21.06 -16.44
C THR A 244 18.94 -21.70 -15.35
N GLY A 245 18.91 -23.04 -15.28
CA GLY A 245 19.62 -23.81 -14.27
C GLY A 245 18.94 -23.91 -12.91
N VAL A 246 17.87 -23.14 -12.67
CA VAL A 246 17.11 -23.17 -11.42
C VAL A 246 15.69 -23.70 -11.65
N GLY A 247 14.96 -23.13 -12.60
CA GLY A 247 13.59 -23.51 -12.93
C GLY A 247 12.57 -22.39 -12.68
N THR A 248 11.38 -22.78 -12.29
CA THR A 248 10.27 -21.86 -12.04
C THR A 248 10.39 -21.23 -10.65
N VAL A 249 10.40 -19.90 -10.60
CA VAL A 249 10.54 -19.11 -9.37
C VAL A 249 9.40 -18.11 -9.26
N PRO A 250 8.31 -18.45 -8.56
CA PRO A 250 7.30 -17.49 -8.16
C PRO A 250 7.86 -16.52 -7.12
N VAL A 251 7.38 -15.29 -7.17
CA VAL A 251 7.78 -14.22 -6.23
C VAL A 251 6.53 -13.68 -5.55
N GLY A 252 6.59 -13.52 -4.24
CA GLY A 252 5.51 -12.95 -3.47
C GLY A 252 5.88 -12.70 -2.01
N ARG A 253 4.99 -12.01 -1.31
CA ARG A 253 5.11 -11.81 0.13
C ARG A 253 4.34 -12.90 0.87
N VAL A 254 4.96 -13.50 1.88
CA VAL A 254 4.25 -14.36 2.81
C VAL A 254 3.32 -13.49 3.65
N GLU A 255 2.01 -13.68 3.48
CA GLU A 255 1.01 -12.93 4.23
C GLU A 255 0.68 -13.62 5.55
N THR A 256 0.52 -14.94 5.53
CA THR A 256 0.22 -15.76 6.69
C THR A 256 0.94 -17.10 6.59
N GLY A 257 1.13 -17.77 7.73
CA GLY A 257 1.74 -19.09 7.80
C GLY A 257 3.25 -19.07 7.60
N VAL A 258 3.85 -20.24 7.51
CA VAL A 258 5.29 -20.43 7.34
C VAL A 258 5.55 -21.37 6.17
N LEU A 259 6.43 -20.95 5.25
CA LEU A 259 6.91 -21.78 4.15
C LEU A 259 8.29 -22.34 4.51
N LYS A 260 8.47 -23.63 4.33
CA LYS A 260 9.77 -24.32 4.55
C LYS A 260 10.25 -24.97 3.26
N VAL A 261 11.57 -25.00 3.09
CA VAL A 261 12.17 -25.79 2.02
C VAL A 261 11.74 -27.26 2.19
N GLY A 262 11.30 -27.88 1.10
CA GLY A 262 10.74 -29.24 1.09
C GLY A 262 9.22 -29.30 1.19
N ASP A 263 8.55 -28.19 1.49
CA ASP A 263 7.10 -28.16 1.53
C ASP A 263 6.49 -28.40 0.15
N THR A 264 5.37 -29.11 0.14
CA THR A 264 4.48 -29.13 -1.02
C THR A 264 3.54 -27.94 -0.94
N VAL A 265 3.41 -27.20 -2.03
CA VAL A 265 2.48 -26.06 -2.14
C VAL A 265 1.50 -26.28 -3.26
N VAL A 266 0.31 -25.73 -3.10
CA VAL A 266 -0.73 -25.66 -4.12
C VAL A 266 -0.92 -24.20 -4.51
N PHE A 267 -1.04 -23.94 -5.81
CA PHE A 267 -1.34 -22.61 -6.36
C PHE A 267 -2.79 -22.60 -6.81
N GLU A 268 -3.59 -21.72 -6.23
CA GLU A 268 -4.99 -21.54 -6.59
C GLU A 268 -5.21 -20.13 -7.21
N PRO A 269 -6.12 -19.97 -8.17
CA PRO A 269 -7.06 -20.95 -8.73
C PRO A 269 -6.46 -21.90 -9.80
N ALA A 270 -5.15 -21.82 -10.07
CA ALA A 270 -4.49 -22.65 -11.08
C ALA A 270 -4.66 -24.16 -10.85
N GLY A 271 -4.75 -24.58 -9.59
CA GLY A 271 -4.95 -26.00 -9.22
C GLY A 271 -3.70 -26.86 -9.38
N VAL A 272 -2.52 -26.30 -9.44
CA VAL A 272 -1.26 -27.02 -9.62
C VAL A 272 -0.49 -27.14 -8.31
N LYS A 273 0.22 -28.23 -8.13
CA LYS A 273 1.03 -28.50 -6.95
C LYS A 273 2.52 -28.63 -7.32
N GLY A 274 3.37 -28.23 -6.41
CA GLY A 274 4.80 -28.37 -6.57
C GLY A 274 5.54 -28.47 -5.25
N GLU A 275 6.81 -28.88 -5.33
CA GLU A 275 7.67 -28.99 -4.16
C GLU A 275 8.66 -27.82 -4.13
N VAL A 276 8.77 -27.16 -2.98
CA VAL A 276 9.69 -26.04 -2.77
C VAL A 276 11.11 -26.57 -2.60
N LYS A 277 11.98 -26.21 -3.53
CA LYS A 277 13.39 -26.65 -3.54
C LYS A 277 14.31 -25.65 -2.85
N SER A 278 14.04 -24.36 -2.99
CA SER A 278 14.82 -23.31 -2.36
C SER A 278 13.96 -22.07 -2.13
N ILE A 279 14.38 -21.25 -1.17
CA ILE A 279 13.76 -19.97 -0.84
C ILE A 279 14.88 -18.93 -0.77
N GLU A 280 14.67 -17.78 -1.41
CA GLU A 280 15.61 -16.66 -1.37
C GLU A 280 14.90 -15.36 -0.98
N MET A 281 15.58 -14.55 -0.19
CA MET A 281 15.20 -13.18 0.14
C MET A 281 16.45 -12.30 0.06
N HIS A 282 16.40 -11.23 -0.75
CA HIS A 282 17.55 -10.34 -0.98
C HIS A 282 18.81 -11.09 -1.44
N HIS A 283 18.67 -12.07 -2.33
CA HIS A 283 19.74 -12.95 -2.87
C HIS A 283 20.39 -13.85 -1.82
N GLU A 284 19.82 -13.97 -0.63
CA GLU A 284 20.29 -14.88 0.41
C GLU A 284 19.35 -16.08 0.55
N PRO A 285 19.88 -17.31 0.65
CA PRO A 285 19.07 -18.49 0.84
C PRO A 285 18.46 -18.54 2.24
N LEU A 286 17.19 -18.97 2.31
CA LEU A 286 16.48 -19.19 3.56
C LEU A 286 16.02 -20.65 3.66
N GLN A 287 15.99 -21.20 4.87
CA GLN A 287 15.38 -22.50 5.15
C GLN A 287 13.88 -22.38 5.35
N GLN A 288 13.42 -21.23 5.81
CA GLN A 288 12.00 -20.94 5.98
C GLN A 288 11.72 -19.46 5.76
N ALA A 289 10.51 -19.18 5.35
CA ALA A 289 9.97 -17.83 5.21
C ALA A 289 8.77 -17.65 6.14
N VAL A 290 8.69 -16.48 6.77
CA VAL A 290 7.65 -16.12 7.73
C VAL A 290 6.85 -14.91 7.23
N PRO A 291 5.67 -14.64 7.80
CA PRO A 291 4.86 -13.48 7.37
C PRO A 291 5.66 -12.18 7.35
N GLY A 292 5.51 -11.43 6.28
CA GLY A 292 6.26 -10.21 6.00
C GLY A 292 7.44 -10.39 5.06
N ASP A 293 7.94 -11.59 4.89
CA ASP A 293 9.08 -11.86 4.00
C ASP A 293 8.64 -11.77 2.53
N ASN A 294 9.34 -10.95 1.75
CA ASN A 294 9.25 -10.92 0.30
C ASN A 294 10.25 -11.92 -0.26
N ILE A 295 9.77 -12.98 -0.88
CA ILE A 295 10.59 -14.10 -1.30
C ILE A 295 10.41 -14.48 -2.76
N GLY A 296 11.48 -15.05 -3.33
CA GLY A 296 11.42 -15.91 -4.50
C GLY A 296 11.62 -17.34 -4.04
N PHE A 297 10.84 -18.27 -4.56
CA PHE A 297 10.98 -19.68 -4.19
C PHE A 297 10.91 -20.58 -5.40
N ASN A 298 11.91 -21.45 -5.54
CA ASN A 298 11.97 -22.40 -6.63
C ASN A 298 11.03 -23.57 -6.37
N VAL A 299 10.14 -23.85 -7.31
CA VAL A 299 9.14 -24.91 -7.21
C VAL A 299 9.34 -25.93 -8.32
N LYS A 300 9.53 -27.19 -7.94
CA LYS A 300 9.62 -28.32 -8.86
C LYS A 300 8.22 -28.85 -9.19
N GLY A 301 8.01 -29.21 -10.45
CA GLY A 301 6.74 -29.79 -10.91
C GLY A 301 5.75 -28.79 -11.46
N VAL A 302 6.12 -27.52 -11.53
CA VAL A 302 5.29 -26.45 -12.05
C VAL A 302 6.09 -25.64 -13.06
N SER A 303 5.49 -25.30 -14.20
CA SER A 303 6.12 -24.42 -15.19
C SER A 303 5.63 -22.97 -15.03
N LYS A 304 6.39 -22.03 -15.59
CA LYS A 304 6.01 -20.61 -15.60
C LYS A 304 4.63 -20.38 -16.21
N LYS A 305 4.19 -21.23 -17.13
CA LYS A 305 2.89 -21.12 -17.80
C LYS A 305 1.72 -21.53 -16.90
N ASP A 306 1.97 -22.30 -15.86
CA ASP A 306 0.95 -22.86 -14.99
C ASP A 306 0.49 -21.86 -13.91
N ILE A 307 1.34 -20.90 -13.59
CA ILE A 307 1.13 -19.93 -12.50
C ILE A 307 1.21 -18.53 -13.08
N ARG A 308 0.44 -17.63 -12.51
CA ARG A 308 0.46 -16.21 -12.91
C ARG A 308 0.26 -15.29 -11.71
N ARG A 309 0.54 -14.01 -11.90
CA ARG A 309 0.20 -12.97 -10.94
C ARG A 309 -1.29 -13.05 -10.55
N GLY A 310 -1.57 -12.95 -9.27
CA GLY A 310 -2.92 -13.07 -8.72
C GLY A 310 -3.25 -14.45 -8.17
N ASP A 311 -2.51 -15.49 -8.54
CA ASP A 311 -2.61 -16.77 -7.89
C ASP A 311 -2.07 -16.68 -6.45
N VAL A 312 -2.49 -17.60 -5.59
CA VAL A 312 -2.05 -17.66 -4.21
C VAL A 312 -1.52 -19.05 -3.90
N ALA A 313 -0.34 -19.12 -3.30
CA ALA A 313 0.23 -20.36 -2.81
C ALA A 313 -0.17 -20.65 -1.38
N GLY A 314 -0.45 -21.90 -1.08
CA GLY A 314 -0.73 -22.42 0.24
C GLY A 314 -0.35 -23.87 0.39
N HIS A 315 -0.50 -24.44 1.59
CA HIS A 315 -0.32 -25.87 1.78
C HIS A 315 -1.54 -26.66 1.31
N PRO A 316 -1.37 -27.88 0.80
CA PRO A 316 -2.50 -28.68 0.28
C PRO A 316 -3.55 -29.07 1.31
N ASP A 317 -3.19 -29.16 2.60
CA ASP A 317 -4.11 -29.49 3.69
C ASP A 317 -5.07 -28.36 4.04
N LYS A 318 -4.66 -27.12 3.79
CA LYS A 318 -5.47 -25.90 3.95
C LYS A 318 -5.27 -24.99 2.75
N PRO A 319 -5.79 -25.37 1.58
CA PRO A 319 -5.54 -24.63 0.35
C PRO A 319 -6.19 -23.24 0.37
N PRO A 320 -5.68 -22.29 -0.41
CA PRO A 320 -6.35 -21.00 -0.60
C PRO A 320 -7.80 -21.18 -1.07
N THR A 321 -8.70 -20.35 -0.57
CA THR A 321 -10.12 -20.41 -0.90
C THR A 321 -10.41 -19.75 -2.24
N VAL A 322 -10.89 -20.51 -3.20
CA VAL A 322 -11.32 -19.99 -4.50
C VAL A 322 -12.78 -19.59 -4.43
N ALA A 323 -13.10 -18.33 -4.68
CA ALA A 323 -14.46 -17.83 -4.61
C ALA A 323 -15.17 -17.95 -5.96
N LYS A 324 -16.34 -18.56 -5.94
CA LYS A 324 -17.31 -18.52 -7.03
C LYS A 324 -18.15 -17.24 -6.95
N GLU A 325 -18.60 -16.91 -5.76
CA GLU A 325 -19.28 -15.66 -5.42
C GLU A 325 -19.00 -15.33 -3.95
N PHE A 326 -19.21 -14.08 -3.56
CA PHE A 326 -19.00 -13.68 -2.18
C PHE A 326 -19.86 -12.49 -1.81
N ILE A 327 -20.07 -12.30 -0.51
CA ILE A 327 -20.73 -11.13 0.05
C ILE A 327 -19.67 -10.22 0.62
N GLY A 328 -19.61 -8.99 0.13
CA GLY A 328 -18.74 -7.93 0.61
C GLY A 328 -19.52 -6.84 1.32
N GLN A 329 -18.93 -6.30 2.38
CA GLN A 329 -19.37 -5.06 3.00
C GLN A 329 -18.52 -3.94 2.43
N ILE A 330 -19.13 -2.98 1.77
CA ILE A 330 -18.45 -1.92 1.05
C ILE A 330 -18.83 -0.53 1.54
N ILE A 331 -17.94 0.42 1.25
CA ILE A 331 -18.21 1.86 1.31
C ILE A 331 -17.95 2.41 -0.08
N VAL A 332 -18.92 3.09 -0.66
CA VAL A 332 -18.78 3.75 -1.95
C VAL A 332 -18.06 5.07 -1.75
N ILE A 333 -16.85 5.19 -2.32
CA ILE A 333 -16.01 6.39 -2.21
C ILE A 333 -16.36 7.38 -3.31
N TRP A 334 -16.56 6.90 -4.52
CA TRP A 334 -16.84 7.72 -5.67
C TRP A 334 -17.55 6.95 -6.77
N HIS A 335 -18.49 7.60 -7.43
CA HIS A 335 -19.05 7.18 -8.71
C HIS A 335 -19.65 8.42 -9.38
N PRO A 336 -19.56 8.56 -10.72
CA PRO A 336 -20.09 9.74 -11.41
C PRO A 336 -21.62 9.83 -11.36
N THR A 337 -22.30 8.70 -11.18
CA THR A 337 -23.75 8.60 -11.08
C THR A 337 -24.15 7.73 -9.89
N SER A 338 -24.64 6.53 -10.14
CA SER A 338 -25.01 5.57 -9.12
C SER A 338 -24.65 4.16 -9.56
N ILE A 339 -24.54 3.26 -8.58
CA ILE A 339 -24.22 1.84 -8.80
C ILE A 339 -25.51 1.06 -8.68
N ALA A 340 -25.84 0.31 -9.74
CA ALA A 340 -26.99 -0.59 -9.79
C ALA A 340 -26.54 -2.03 -10.04
N PRO A 341 -27.39 -3.03 -9.77
CA PRO A 341 -27.07 -4.43 -10.12
C PRO A 341 -26.67 -4.60 -11.59
N GLY A 342 -25.66 -5.42 -11.84
CA GLY A 342 -25.10 -5.64 -13.17
C GLY A 342 -23.81 -4.88 -13.44
N TYR A 343 -23.50 -3.85 -12.67
CA TYR A 343 -22.25 -3.11 -12.77
C TYR A 343 -21.05 -4.05 -12.56
N THR A 344 -20.06 -4.03 -13.47
CA THR A 344 -18.96 -5.01 -13.50
C THR A 344 -17.60 -4.34 -13.60
N PRO A 345 -17.17 -3.59 -12.57
CA PRO A 345 -15.86 -2.97 -12.53
C PRO A 345 -14.77 -3.96 -12.16
N VAL A 346 -13.51 -3.49 -12.12
CA VAL A 346 -12.37 -4.30 -11.70
C VAL A 346 -12.22 -4.27 -10.18
N LEU A 347 -12.22 -5.46 -9.59
CA LEU A 347 -11.94 -5.68 -8.18
C LEU A 347 -10.47 -6.02 -8.00
N HIS A 348 -9.81 -5.36 -7.06
CA HIS A 348 -8.42 -5.57 -6.67
C HIS A 348 -8.37 -6.17 -5.27
N ALA A 349 -7.85 -7.36 -5.17
CA ALA A 349 -7.62 -8.04 -3.90
C ALA A 349 -6.23 -8.65 -3.92
N HIS A 350 -5.40 -8.40 -2.85
CA HIS A 350 -4.01 -8.80 -2.82
C HIS A 350 -3.30 -8.48 -4.15
N THR A 351 -2.79 -9.47 -4.89
CA THR A 351 -2.14 -9.27 -6.20
C THR A 351 -3.09 -9.50 -7.38
N ALA A 352 -4.34 -9.91 -7.14
CA ALA A 352 -5.32 -10.23 -8.18
C ALA A 352 -6.16 -9.02 -8.62
N HIS A 353 -6.46 -8.96 -9.90
CA HIS A 353 -7.35 -7.98 -10.51
C HIS A 353 -8.40 -8.72 -11.35
N VAL A 354 -9.65 -8.67 -10.95
CA VAL A 354 -10.72 -9.44 -11.61
C VAL A 354 -11.96 -8.57 -11.82
N ALA A 355 -12.43 -8.47 -13.06
CA ALA A 355 -13.72 -7.83 -13.33
C ALA A 355 -14.80 -8.59 -12.54
N THR A 356 -15.55 -7.87 -11.72
CA THR A 356 -16.47 -8.48 -10.75
C THR A 356 -17.82 -7.77 -10.80
N ARG A 357 -18.88 -8.55 -10.97
CA ARG A 357 -20.22 -8.01 -11.08
C ARG A 357 -20.84 -7.78 -9.71
N PHE A 358 -21.45 -6.61 -9.51
CA PHE A 358 -22.43 -6.35 -8.46
C PHE A 358 -23.70 -7.11 -8.82
N ALA A 359 -23.80 -8.34 -8.37
CA ALA A 359 -24.91 -9.21 -8.76
C ALA A 359 -26.22 -8.80 -8.06
N GLU A 360 -26.12 -8.45 -6.77
CA GLU A 360 -27.27 -8.08 -5.96
C GLU A 360 -26.85 -7.09 -4.88
N LEU A 361 -27.59 -5.99 -4.74
CA LEU A 361 -27.45 -5.06 -3.63
C LEU A 361 -28.34 -5.56 -2.49
N LEU A 362 -27.74 -6.13 -1.46
CA LEU A 362 -28.49 -6.80 -0.40
C LEU A 362 -29.11 -5.82 0.58
N THR A 363 -28.28 -4.97 1.19
CA THR A 363 -28.73 -4.00 2.20
C THR A 363 -27.87 -2.75 2.14
N LYS A 364 -28.46 -1.61 2.44
CA LYS A 364 -27.74 -0.38 2.77
C LYS A 364 -27.63 -0.31 4.29
N ILE A 365 -26.46 0.01 4.82
CA ILE A 365 -26.19 0.05 6.25
C ILE A 365 -25.72 1.42 6.70
N ASP A 366 -25.98 1.73 7.97
CA ASP A 366 -25.43 2.91 8.62
C ASP A 366 -23.95 2.63 9.00
N ARG A 367 -23.05 3.50 8.56
CA ARG A 367 -21.59 3.34 8.79
C ARG A 367 -21.22 3.42 10.28
N ARG A 368 -21.99 4.14 11.08
CA ARG A 368 -21.71 4.37 12.51
C ARG A 368 -22.22 3.24 13.38
N THR A 369 -23.42 2.72 13.08
CA THR A 369 -24.11 1.74 13.92
C THR A 369 -24.08 0.32 13.36
N GLY A 370 -23.82 0.17 12.06
CA GLY A 370 -23.92 -1.11 11.36
C GLY A 370 -25.36 -1.59 11.14
N GLN A 371 -26.36 -0.78 11.51
CA GLN A 371 -27.77 -1.14 11.36
C GLN A 371 -28.25 -1.00 9.92
N ILE A 372 -29.21 -1.82 9.53
CA ILE A 372 -29.82 -1.78 8.22
C ILE A 372 -30.66 -0.51 8.08
N VAL A 373 -30.36 0.28 7.06
CA VAL A 373 -31.13 1.51 6.70
C VAL A 373 -32.17 1.18 5.65
N GLU A 374 -31.83 0.35 4.66
CA GLU A 374 -32.70 -0.01 3.55
C GLU A 374 -32.39 -1.43 3.09
N GLU A 375 -33.43 -2.24 2.89
CA GLU A 375 -33.29 -3.57 2.31
C GLU A 375 -33.45 -3.50 0.80
N LYS A 376 -32.61 -4.26 0.07
CA LYS A 376 -32.61 -4.35 -1.39
C LYS A 376 -32.66 -2.97 -2.08
N PRO A 377 -31.70 -2.08 -1.80
CA PRO A 377 -31.70 -0.77 -2.43
C PRO A 377 -31.62 -0.91 -3.96
N ALA A 378 -32.28 -0.03 -4.68
CA ALA A 378 -32.25 -0.04 -6.13
C ALA A 378 -30.89 0.40 -6.69
N TYR A 379 -30.19 1.25 -5.96
CA TYR A 379 -28.87 1.79 -6.32
C TYR A 379 -28.11 2.23 -5.10
N LEU A 380 -26.80 2.34 -5.28
CA LEU A 380 -25.87 2.93 -4.30
C LEU A 380 -25.25 4.18 -4.89
N LYS A 381 -24.99 5.16 -4.05
CA LYS A 381 -24.29 6.40 -4.41
C LYS A 381 -23.13 6.65 -3.47
N ARG A 382 -22.31 7.62 -3.81
CA ARG A 382 -21.17 8.04 -3.01
C ARG A 382 -21.54 8.23 -1.54
N GLY A 383 -20.71 7.69 -0.66
CA GLY A 383 -20.89 7.74 0.79
C GLY A 383 -21.73 6.61 1.37
N ASP A 384 -22.43 5.85 0.53
CA ASP A 384 -23.23 4.72 0.99
C ASP A 384 -22.36 3.55 1.44
N ALA A 385 -22.77 2.91 2.53
CA ALA A 385 -22.23 1.64 2.98
C ALA A 385 -23.30 0.55 2.73
N ALA A 386 -22.85 -0.62 2.27
CA ALA A 386 -23.78 -1.67 1.86
C ALA A 386 -23.19 -3.07 1.97
N LEU A 387 -24.06 -4.06 2.05
CA LEU A 387 -23.72 -5.45 1.78
C LEU A 387 -24.13 -5.77 0.34
N VAL A 388 -23.18 -6.33 -0.41
CA VAL A 388 -23.34 -6.61 -1.84
C VAL A 388 -22.92 -8.04 -2.14
N LYS A 389 -23.69 -8.73 -2.94
CA LYS A 389 -23.31 -10.01 -3.52
C LYS A 389 -22.53 -9.76 -4.80
N PHE A 390 -21.29 -10.24 -4.81
CA PHE A 390 -20.36 -10.11 -5.92
C PHE A 390 -20.18 -11.45 -6.63
N VAL A 391 -20.14 -11.39 -7.96
CA VAL A 391 -19.83 -12.55 -8.80
C VAL A 391 -18.63 -12.19 -9.70
N PRO A 392 -17.44 -12.76 -9.41
CA PRO A 392 -16.28 -12.56 -10.28
C PRO A 392 -16.51 -13.16 -11.66
N THR A 393 -15.95 -12.53 -12.69
CA THR A 393 -16.03 -13.04 -14.08
C THR A 393 -15.17 -14.28 -14.30
N ARG A 394 -14.20 -14.51 -13.40
CA ARG A 394 -13.39 -15.74 -13.34
C ARG A 394 -13.09 -16.08 -11.88
N PRO A 395 -12.84 -17.35 -11.55
CA PRO A 395 -12.45 -17.72 -10.19
C PRO A 395 -11.17 -17.04 -9.76
N PHE A 396 -11.11 -16.62 -8.50
CA PHE A 396 -9.89 -16.08 -7.89
C PHE A 396 -9.92 -16.34 -6.38
N VAL A 397 -8.76 -16.19 -5.75
CA VAL A 397 -8.62 -16.44 -4.31
C VAL A 397 -8.97 -15.20 -3.51
N ILE A 398 -9.89 -15.36 -2.57
CA ILE A 398 -10.12 -14.43 -1.46
C ILE A 398 -10.44 -15.23 -0.20
N GLU A 399 -10.29 -14.59 0.95
CA GLU A 399 -10.62 -15.18 2.25
C GLU A 399 -11.60 -14.30 3.02
N LYS A 400 -12.29 -14.87 3.98
CA LYS A 400 -13.12 -14.07 4.88
C LYS A 400 -12.23 -13.14 5.71
N TYR A 401 -12.60 -11.88 5.80
CA TYR A 401 -11.87 -10.90 6.60
C TYR A 401 -11.70 -11.33 8.06
N ALA A 402 -12.73 -11.90 8.66
CA ALA A 402 -12.68 -12.36 10.04
C ALA A 402 -11.64 -13.47 10.28
N GLU A 403 -11.34 -14.28 9.27
CA GLU A 403 -10.39 -15.39 9.35
C GLU A 403 -8.96 -14.97 8.92
N LEU A 404 -8.85 -14.36 7.76
CA LEU A 404 -7.59 -13.92 7.16
C LEU A 404 -7.73 -12.49 6.61
N PRO A 405 -7.60 -11.47 7.48
CA PRO A 405 -7.76 -10.07 7.06
C PRO A 405 -6.87 -9.67 5.88
N GLN A 406 -5.68 -10.26 5.79
CA GLN A 406 -4.70 -9.96 4.75
C GLN A 406 -5.21 -10.28 3.33
N LEU A 407 -6.11 -11.24 3.20
CA LEU A 407 -6.72 -11.65 1.93
C LEU A 407 -8.23 -11.40 1.89
N GLY A 408 -8.77 -10.75 2.90
CA GLY A 408 -10.22 -10.45 3.02
C GLY A 408 -10.58 -9.00 2.74
N ARG A 409 -9.66 -8.22 2.21
CA ARG A 409 -9.86 -6.81 1.84
C ARG A 409 -9.79 -6.65 0.34
N PHE A 410 -10.56 -5.70 -0.20
CA PHE A 410 -10.55 -5.41 -1.62
C PHE A 410 -10.87 -3.94 -1.90
N ALA A 411 -10.45 -3.51 -3.08
CA ALA A 411 -10.81 -2.21 -3.64
C ALA A 411 -11.45 -2.41 -5.02
N ILE A 412 -12.41 -1.58 -5.35
CA ILE A 412 -13.09 -1.60 -6.65
C ILE A 412 -12.70 -0.34 -7.40
N ARG A 413 -12.24 -0.54 -8.63
CA ARG A 413 -11.73 0.53 -9.48
C ARG A 413 -12.44 0.59 -10.82
N ASP A 414 -12.71 1.81 -11.26
CA ASP A 414 -13.28 2.08 -12.57
C ASP A 414 -12.95 3.52 -12.97
N MET A 415 -12.86 3.77 -14.27
CA MET A 415 -12.62 5.12 -14.82
C MET A 415 -11.39 5.81 -14.20
N GLY A 416 -10.34 5.03 -13.88
CA GLY A 416 -9.10 5.54 -13.28
C GLY A 416 -9.24 5.99 -11.82
N LYS A 417 -10.31 5.64 -11.13
CA LYS A 417 -10.58 6.02 -9.73
C LYS A 417 -10.99 4.83 -8.88
N THR A 418 -10.82 4.94 -7.57
CA THR A 418 -11.38 4.00 -6.61
C THR A 418 -12.86 4.31 -6.39
N VAL A 419 -13.69 3.36 -6.75
CA VAL A 419 -15.15 3.45 -6.62
C VAL A 419 -15.61 3.06 -5.22
N ALA A 420 -15.07 1.96 -4.70
CA ALA A 420 -15.44 1.46 -3.38
C ALA A 420 -14.29 0.67 -2.76
N VAL A 421 -14.34 0.53 -1.45
CA VAL A 421 -13.47 -0.36 -0.68
C VAL A 421 -14.33 -1.25 0.19
N GLY A 422 -13.85 -2.45 0.49
CA GLY A 422 -14.65 -3.37 1.28
C GLY A 422 -13.89 -4.52 1.90
N ILE A 423 -14.63 -5.27 2.68
CA ILE A 423 -14.16 -6.50 3.33
C ILE A 423 -15.08 -7.66 2.96
N VAL A 424 -14.51 -8.85 2.91
CA VAL A 424 -15.25 -10.07 2.57
C VAL A 424 -15.93 -10.63 3.82
N LYS A 425 -17.23 -10.78 3.77
CA LYS A 425 -18.05 -11.31 4.87
C LYS A 425 -18.34 -12.80 4.74
N GLU A 426 -18.77 -13.24 3.55
CA GLU A 426 -19.12 -14.62 3.27
C GLU A 426 -18.63 -15.03 1.88
N ILE A 427 -18.29 -16.30 1.72
CA ILE A 427 -17.78 -16.85 0.46
C ILE A 427 -18.57 -18.09 0.10
N VAL A 428 -18.97 -18.19 -1.19
CA VAL A 428 -19.40 -19.44 -1.80
C VAL A 428 -18.19 -19.97 -2.59
N PRO A 429 -17.56 -21.05 -2.12
CA PRO A 429 -16.37 -21.56 -2.77
C PRO A 429 -16.69 -22.18 -4.14
N ALA A 430 -15.76 -22.01 -5.08
CA ALA A 430 -15.72 -22.81 -6.28
C ALA A 430 -15.24 -24.20 -5.91
N LYS A 431 -15.86 -25.26 -6.48
CA LYS A 431 -15.47 -26.65 -6.18
C LYS A 431 -14.09 -26.98 -6.70
#